data_735d138206b72ab64b2f758827924e7f
#
_entry.id   735d138206b72ab64b2f758827924e7f
#
_cell.length_a   1.000
_cell.length_b   1.000
_cell.length_c   1.000
_cell.angle_alpha   90.00
_cell.angle_beta   90.00
_cell.angle_gamma   90.00
#
_symmetry.space_group_name_H-M   'P 1'
#
loop_
_entity.id
_entity.type
_entity.pdbx_description
1 polymer ?
#
loop_
_entity_poly.entity_id
_entity_poly.type
_entity_poly.pdbx_seq_one_letter_code
_entity_poly.pdbx_strand_id
1 'polypeptide(L)'
;MLYDPARHEPLQPHPWNEEKARAAIGRIVAQAEAAYREGRYWPVHPLDLEGEEPDPVETPLYHGAAGVIWALHYLQDCGAARLARDYLDGWQALLVANREWLAANAPCEHASWLMGDTPILMMALGRHPGLPDELARLLDANRRHPARELMWGAPGTLLAALFLHTHTGEERWAELFRQTADGLWTQLLWSDERQCAYWTQELYGRTSSYLDAVHGFVATAGALLKGRHLLDGAAWQGWRDCIAATIRRTAVCEGGQVNWHPQLSGTERENAKKLLQFCHGAPGFVISLAGFPGDELDDLLLAAGETTWAAGPLNKGANLCHGTAGNGYAFLVLYQRSGDPVWLERARAFAMHALLQCERDAREYGQLRHSLWTGDLGLAIYLWDCIEARARFPTLDVFFRPAPA
;
A
#
# COMPACT_ATOMS: atom_id res chain seq x y z
N MET A 1 -21.45 16.39 -2.88
CA MET A 1 -20.96 15.05 -3.32
C MET A 1 -19.47 14.95 -3.01
N LEU A 2 -19.05 13.90 -2.31
CA LEU A 2 -17.70 13.74 -1.75
C LEU A 2 -16.70 13.06 -2.70
N TYR A 3 -17.09 12.73 -3.91
CA TYR A 3 -16.24 12.18 -4.97
C TYR A 3 -16.58 12.76 -6.32
N ASP A 4 -15.68 12.58 -7.32
CA ASP A 4 -15.90 12.98 -8.71
C ASP A 4 -16.40 11.77 -9.50
N PRO A 5 -17.69 11.75 -9.94
CA PRO A 5 -18.24 10.62 -10.70
C PRO A 5 -17.50 10.33 -12.02
N ALA A 6 -16.84 11.34 -12.64
CA ALA A 6 -16.09 11.14 -13.88
C ALA A 6 -14.85 10.24 -13.70
N ARG A 7 -14.45 9.96 -12.47
CA ARG A 7 -13.32 9.07 -12.14
C ARG A 7 -13.74 7.63 -11.92
N HIS A 8 -15.03 7.36 -11.97
CA HIS A 8 -15.63 6.06 -11.67
C HIS A 8 -16.40 5.54 -12.88
N GLU A 9 -16.58 4.23 -12.95
CA GLU A 9 -17.42 3.58 -13.95
C GLU A 9 -18.51 2.73 -13.25
N PRO A 10 -19.65 2.47 -13.93
CA PRO A 10 -20.72 1.66 -13.36
C PRO A 10 -20.24 0.25 -13.02
N LEU A 11 -20.52 -0.20 -11.81
CA LEU A 11 -20.25 -1.57 -11.41
C LEU A 11 -21.00 -2.56 -12.34
N GLN A 12 -20.25 -3.44 -12.98
CA GLN A 12 -20.85 -4.49 -13.81
C GLN A 12 -21.41 -5.61 -12.91
N PRO A 13 -22.66 -6.04 -13.10
CA PRO A 13 -23.34 -7.02 -12.25
C PRO A 13 -22.86 -8.44 -12.55
N HIS A 14 -21.64 -8.77 -12.18
CA HIS A 14 -21.11 -10.13 -12.27
C HIS A 14 -21.11 -10.80 -10.91
N PRO A 15 -21.80 -11.94 -10.75
CA PRO A 15 -21.77 -12.70 -9.50
C PRO A 15 -20.35 -13.18 -9.21
N TRP A 16 -20.01 -13.28 -7.92
CA TRP A 16 -18.75 -13.86 -7.51
C TRP A 16 -18.57 -15.29 -8.06
N ASN A 17 -17.41 -15.55 -8.63
CA ASN A 17 -17.04 -16.86 -9.14
C ASN A 17 -15.60 -17.17 -8.74
N GLU A 18 -15.46 -18.03 -7.75
CA GLU A 18 -14.15 -18.42 -7.21
C GLU A 18 -13.27 -19.14 -8.23
N GLU A 19 -13.87 -20.02 -9.05
CA GLU A 19 -13.12 -20.75 -10.08
C GLU A 19 -12.54 -19.79 -11.12
N LYS A 20 -13.32 -18.80 -11.55
CA LYS A 20 -12.85 -17.73 -12.45
C LYS A 20 -11.74 -16.89 -11.81
N ALA A 21 -11.84 -16.58 -10.52
CA ALA A 21 -10.80 -15.86 -9.78
C ALA A 21 -9.51 -16.68 -9.69
N ARG A 22 -9.57 -17.96 -9.34
CA ARG A 22 -8.41 -18.88 -9.32
C ARG A 22 -7.75 -19.01 -10.70
N ALA A 23 -8.56 -19.18 -11.74
CA ALA A 23 -8.06 -19.24 -13.12
C ALA A 23 -7.37 -17.94 -13.54
N ALA A 24 -7.89 -16.79 -13.12
CA ALA A 24 -7.27 -15.49 -13.39
C ALA A 24 -5.92 -15.34 -12.68
N ILE A 25 -5.81 -15.71 -11.41
CA ILE A 25 -4.54 -15.74 -10.68
C ILE A 25 -3.50 -16.58 -11.44
N GLY A 26 -3.87 -17.79 -11.81
CA GLY A 26 -2.99 -18.68 -12.57
C GLY A 26 -2.53 -18.08 -13.91
N ARG A 27 -3.43 -17.40 -14.64
CA ARG A 27 -3.08 -16.72 -15.90
C ARG A 27 -2.14 -15.55 -15.67
N ILE A 28 -2.40 -14.70 -14.66
CA ILE A 28 -1.54 -13.54 -14.34
C ILE A 28 -0.14 -14.02 -13.98
N VAL A 29 0.00 -15.03 -13.12
CA VAL A 29 1.29 -15.59 -12.74
C VAL A 29 2.01 -16.20 -13.95
N ALA A 30 1.34 -17.04 -14.76
CA ALA A 30 1.95 -17.67 -15.92
C ALA A 30 2.44 -16.64 -16.96
N GLN A 31 1.68 -15.56 -17.19
CA GLN A 31 2.10 -14.49 -18.09
C GLN A 31 3.24 -13.67 -17.50
N ALA A 32 3.27 -13.41 -16.19
CA ALA A 32 4.39 -12.77 -15.54
C ALA A 32 5.67 -13.63 -15.67
N GLU A 33 5.59 -14.95 -15.44
CA GLU A 33 6.74 -15.84 -15.64
C GLU A 33 7.23 -15.87 -17.09
N ALA A 34 6.30 -15.88 -18.05
CA ALA A 34 6.63 -15.88 -19.48
C ALA A 34 7.24 -14.55 -19.97
N ALA A 35 6.89 -13.42 -19.34
CA ALA A 35 7.39 -12.10 -19.70
C ALA A 35 8.76 -11.77 -19.07
N TYR A 36 9.23 -12.57 -18.11
CA TYR A 36 10.52 -12.34 -17.45
C TYR A 36 11.68 -12.40 -18.43
N ARG A 37 12.59 -11.43 -18.35
CA ARG A 37 13.84 -11.36 -19.11
C ARG A 37 15.01 -11.19 -18.15
N GLU A 38 15.98 -12.05 -18.25
CA GLU A 38 17.20 -11.97 -17.42
C GLU A 38 17.92 -10.64 -17.65
N GLY A 39 18.27 -9.93 -16.57
CA GLY A 39 18.91 -8.62 -16.61
C GLY A 39 18.03 -7.45 -17.03
N ARG A 40 16.82 -7.71 -17.55
CA ARG A 40 15.83 -6.69 -17.94
C ARG A 40 14.53 -6.79 -17.15
N TYR A 41 14.33 -7.87 -16.41
CA TYR A 41 13.15 -8.20 -15.60
C TYR A 41 11.84 -8.24 -16.41
N TRP A 42 10.88 -7.38 -16.17
CA TRP A 42 9.60 -7.32 -16.86
C TRP A 42 9.47 -6.06 -17.71
N PRO A 43 8.80 -6.15 -18.87
CA PRO A 43 8.52 -4.97 -19.69
C PRO A 43 7.59 -4.02 -18.94
N VAL A 44 7.87 -2.72 -19.05
CA VAL A 44 7.00 -1.69 -18.51
C VAL A 44 5.75 -1.58 -19.38
N HIS A 45 4.59 -1.41 -18.72
CA HIS A 45 3.33 -1.28 -19.42
C HIS A 45 3.23 0.11 -20.07
N PRO A 46 2.61 0.26 -21.29
CA PRO A 46 2.46 1.56 -21.94
C PRO A 46 1.82 2.66 -21.07
N LEU A 47 0.93 2.28 -20.15
CA LEU A 47 0.31 3.21 -19.19
C LEU A 47 1.27 3.70 -18.08
N ASP A 48 2.44 3.09 -17.93
CA ASP A 48 3.47 3.44 -16.94
C ASP A 48 4.71 4.07 -17.56
N LEU A 49 4.78 4.17 -18.90
CA LEU A 49 5.92 4.78 -19.57
C LEU A 49 5.91 6.29 -19.31
N GLU A 50 6.94 6.77 -18.63
CA GLU A 50 7.24 8.17 -18.45
C GLU A 50 8.47 8.52 -19.32
N GLY A 51 8.28 9.39 -20.33
CA GLY A 51 9.36 9.82 -21.21
C GLY A 51 9.47 9.02 -22.52
N GLU A 52 10.64 9.17 -23.20
CA GLU A 52 10.89 8.65 -24.55
C GLU A 52 11.70 7.34 -24.55
N GLU A 53 12.10 6.81 -23.39
CA GLU A 53 12.88 5.57 -23.33
C GLU A 53 12.03 4.38 -23.75
N PRO A 54 12.44 3.62 -24.80
CA PRO A 54 11.56 2.61 -25.41
C PRO A 54 11.40 1.33 -24.58
N ASP A 55 12.29 1.05 -23.61
CA ASP A 55 12.25 -0.16 -22.78
C ASP A 55 12.99 0.09 -21.44
N PRO A 56 12.47 0.95 -20.54
CA PRO A 56 13.12 1.24 -19.28
C PRO A 56 13.15 0.00 -18.37
N VAL A 57 14.12 -0.05 -17.46
CA VAL A 57 14.22 -1.10 -16.43
C VAL A 57 13.71 -0.53 -15.12
N GLU A 58 12.54 -0.99 -14.70
CA GLU A 58 11.93 -0.59 -13.45
C GLU A 58 12.18 -1.65 -12.37
N THR A 59 12.79 -1.24 -11.27
CA THR A 59 13.24 -2.17 -10.22
C THR A 59 12.55 -2.04 -8.87
N PRO A 60 11.93 -0.89 -8.49
CA PRO A 60 11.35 -0.69 -7.17
C PRO A 60 10.25 -1.68 -6.77
N LEU A 61 9.95 -1.73 -5.46
CA LEU A 61 8.84 -2.53 -4.94
C LEU A 61 7.48 -2.01 -5.44
N TYR A 62 7.34 -0.71 -5.59
CA TYR A 62 6.07 -0.10 -5.96
C TYR A 62 5.62 -0.47 -7.38
N HIS A 63 6.44 -0.24 -8.38
CA HIS A 63 6.05 -0.42 -9.79
C HIS A 63 7.03 -1.28 -10.60
N GLY A 64 8.06 -1.85 -9.99
CA GLY A 64 9.15 -2.55 -10.68
C GLY A 64 9.33 -4.00 -10.25
N ALA A 65 10.50 -4.53 -10.60
CA ALA A 65 10.85 -5.94 -10.46
C ALA A 65 10.79 -6.46 -9.02
N ALA A 66 11.20 -5.66 -8.03
CA ALA A 66 11.11 -6.06 -6.63
C ALA A 66 9.67 -6.38 -6.21
N GLY A 67 8.69 -5.57 -6.68
CA GLY A 67 7.28 -5.81 -6.42
C GLY A 67 6.74 -7.06 -7.11
N VAL A 68 7.15 -7.30 -8.34
CA VAL A 68 6.76 -8.52 -9.07
C VAL A 68 7.29 -9.76 -8.38
N ILE A 69 8.59 -9.77 -8.03
CA ILE A 69 9.22 -10.89 -7.32
C ILE A 69 8.52 -11.15 -5.99
N TRP A 70 8.30 -10.10 -5.20
CA TRP A 70 7.59 -10.22 -3.93
C TRP A 70 6.19 -10.83 -4.12
N ALA A 71 5.41 -10.36 -5.09
CA ALA A 71 4.06 -10.82 -5.35
C ALA A 71 4.02 -12.28 -5.80
N LEU A 72 4.91 -12.68 -6.70
CA LEU A 72 5.02 -14.06 -7.18
C LEU A 72 5.34 -15.02 -6.01
N HIS A 73 6.34 -14.70 -5.20
CA HIS A 73 6.70 -15.52 -4.03
C HIS A 73 5.56 -15.54 -3.00
N TYR A 74 4.90 -14.40 -2.74
CA TYR A 74 3.75 -14.34 -1.84
C TYR A 74 2.60 -15.27 -2.30
N LEU A 75 2.25 -15.24 -3.59
CA LEU A 75 1.21 -16.10 -4.15
C LEU A 75 1.59 -17.58 -4.08
N GLN A 76 2.87 -17.92 -4.31
CA GLN A 76 3.36 -19.28 -4.12
C GLN A 76 3.28 -19.71 -2.64
N ASP A 77 3.73 -18.87 -1.73
CA ASP A 77 3.74 -19.16 -0.29
C ASP A 77 2.33 -19.33 0.28
N CYS A 78 1.35 -18.60 -0.27
CA CYS A 78 -0.07 -18.77 0.07
C CYS A 78 -0.72 -20.00 -0.58
N GLY A 79 -0.02 -20.71 -1.47
CA GLY A 79 -0.58 -21.83 -2.23
C GLY A 79 -1.50 -21.42 -3.38
N ALA A 80 -1.52 -20.13 -3.74
CA ALA A 80 -2.34 -19.59 -4.84
C ALA A 80 -1.74 -19.89 -6.22
N ALA A 81 -0.41 -20.07 -6.29
CA ALA A 81 0.32 -20.38 -7.51
C ALA A 81 1.53 -21.27 -7.22
N ARG A 82 2.14 -21.79 -8.30
CA ARG A 82 3.40 -22.52 -8.27
C ARG A 82 4.33 -21.91 -9.31
N LEU A 83 5.51 -21.47 -8.87
CA LEU A 83 6.52 -20.85 -9.74
C LEU A 83 7.43 -21.91 -10.38
N ALA A 84 7.89 -21.60 -11.59
CA ALA A 84 8.86 -22.45 -12.32
C ALA A 84 10.30 -22.22 -11.80
N ARG A 85 10.59 -21.10 -11.15
CA ARG A 85 11.93 -20.74 -10.64
C ARG A 85 11.87 -19.92 -9.36
N ASP A 86 12.97 -19.89 -8.61
CA ASP A 86 13.19 -18.94 -7.52
C ASP A 86 13.77 -17.63 -8.07
N TYR A 87 12.97 -16.56 -8.11
CA TYR A 87 13.41 -15.25 -8.59
C TYR A 87 14.32 -14.54 -7.59
N LEU A 88 14.37 -14.98 -6.33
CA LEU A 88 15.25 -14.41 -5.30
C LEU A 88 16.71 -14.91 -5.42
N ASP A 89 17.01 -15.91 -6.25
CA ASP A 89 18.39 -16.30 -6.51
C ASP A 89 19.20 -15.17 -7.16
N GLY A 90 18.54 -14.27 -7.90
CA GLY A 90 19.13 -13.09 -8.53
C GLY A 90 19.10 -11.81 -7.69
N TRP A 91 18.88 -11.87 -6.36
CA TRP A 91 18.68 -10.67 -5.54
C TRP A 91 19.84 -9.67 -5.57
N GLN A 92 21.11 -10.12 -5.68
CA GLN A 92 22.26 -9.20 -5.78
C GLN A 92 22.23 -8.39 -7.08
N ALA A 93 21.88 -9.02 -8.20
CA ALA A 93 21.74 -8.33 -9.47
C ALA A 93 20.57 -7.34 -9.44
N LEU A 94 19.45 -7.71 -8.82
CA LEU A 94 18.33 -6.80 -8.60
C LEU A 94 18.72 -5.60 -7.74
N LEU A 95 19.50 -5.82 -6.67
CA LEU A 95 19.99 -4.74 -5.80
C LEU A 95 20.90 -3.77 -6.56
N VAL A 96 21.80 -4.28 -7.39
CA VAL A 96 22.67 -3.45 -8.25
C VAL A 96 21.82 -2.63 -9.22
N ALA A 97 20.88 -3.27 -9.92
CA ALA A 97 19.99 -2.60 -10.87
C ALA A 97 19.11 -1.53 -10.17
N ASN A 98 18.63 -1.79 -8.94
CA ASN A 98 17.87 -0.80 -8.17
C ASN A 98 18.73 0.40 -7.78
N ARG A 99 19.97 0.20 -7.43
CA ARG A 99 20.92 1.29 -7.12
C ARG A 99 21.23 2.15 -8.34
N GLU A 100 21.33 1.54 -9.52
CA GLU A 100 21.45 2.27 -10.80
C GLU A 100 20.17 3.06 -11.09
N TRP A 101 19.00 2.46 -10.90
CA TRP A 101 17.73 3.14 -11.03
C TRP A 101 17.60 4.33 -10.05
N LEU A 102 17.95 4.14 -8.78
CA LEU A 102 17.94 5.20 -7.77
C LEU A 102 18.91 6.34 -8.15
N ALA A 103 20.10 6.01 -8.61
CA ALA A 103 21.09 7.04 -9.00
C ALA A 103 20.56 7.95 -10.13
N ALA A 104 19.72 7.41 -11.02
CA ALA A 104 19.11 8.17 -12.11
C ALA A 104 17.83 8.94 -11.70
N ASN A 105 17.00 8.37 -10.81
CA ASN A 105 15.64 8.87 -10.55
C ASN A 105 15.45 9.48 -9.15
N ALA A 106 16.15 8.96 -8.13
CA ALA A 106 15.99 9.39 -6.75
C ALA A 106 17.31 9.17 -5.97
N PRO A 107 18.34 9.97 -6.24
CA PRO A 107 19.65 9.81 -5.60
C PRO A 107 19.56 9.86 -4.07
N CYS A 108 20.27 8.96 -3.40
CA CYS A 108 20.34 8.83 -1.94
C CYS A 108 19.13 8.19 -1.24
N GLU A 109 18.07 7.79 -1.96
CA GLU A 109 16.84 7.23 -1.38
C GLU A 109 16.90 5.70 -1.15
N HIS A 110 18.08 5.17 -0.83
CA HIS A 110 18.31 3.72 -0.65
C HIS A 110 17.47 3.10 0.47
N ALA A 111 17.14 3.86 1.50
CA ALA A 111 16.36 3.38 2.65
C ALA A 111 14.85 3.37 2.43
N SER A 112 14.36 3.94 1.34
CA SER A 112 12.95 4.00 0.99
C SER A 112 12.26 2.63 1.04
N TRP A 113 11.03 2.60 1.59
CA TRP A 113 10.23 1.38 1.69
C TRP A 113 9.72 0.90 0.34
N LEU A 114 9.18 1.80 -0.48
CA LEU A 114 8.55 1.40 -1.74
C LEU A 114 9.49 1.51 -2.94
N MET A 115 10.55 2.31 -2.86
CA MET A 115 11.41 2.61 -4.00
C MET A 115 12.88 2.18 -3.80
N GLY A 116 13.31 2.03 -2.54
CA GLY A 116 14.71 1.80 -2.17
C GLY A 116 15.17 0.36 -2.14
N ASP A 117 16.35 0.18 -1.55
CA ASP A 117 17.00 -1.12 -1.38
C ASP A 117 16.36 -1.95 -0.25
N THR A 118 15.69 -1.28 0.70
CA THR A 118 15.13 -1.91 1.91
C THR A 118 14.29 -3.15 1.62
N PRO A 119 13.29 -3.16 0.74
CA PRO A 119 12.46 -4.35 0.49
C PRO A 119 13.26 -5.48 -0.20
N ILE A 120 14.23 -5.14 -1.05
CA ILE A 120 15.08 -6.14 -1.72
C ILE A 120 15.95 -6.88 -0.70
N LEU A 121 16.58 -6.12 0.22
CA LEU A 121 17.39 -6.69 1.31
C LEU A 121 16.54 -7.51 2.27
N MET A 122 15.32 -7.08 2.55
CA MET A 122 14.38 -7.84 3.39
C MET A 122 13.94 -9.16 2.72
N MET A 123 13.62 -9.16 1.43
CA MET A 123 13.32 -10.40 0.69
C MET A 123 14.50 -11.38 0.69
N ALA A 124 15.73 -10.86 0.67
CA ALA A 124 16.95 -11.66 0.71
C ALA A 124 17.40 -12.04 2.12
N LEU A 125 16.65 -11.66 3.17
CA LEU A 125 17.03 -11.94 4.56
C LEU A 125 17.27 -13.44 4.78
N GLY A 126 18.39 -13.78 5.40
CA GLY A 126 18.84 -15.19 5.58
C GLY A 126 19.72 -15.70 4.45
N ARG A 127 19.81 -15.04 3.28
CA ARG A 127 20.69 -15.45 2.17
C ARG A 127 22.14 -14.95 2.35
N HIS A 128 22.36 -13.92 3.19
CA HIS A 128 23.69 -13.40 3.49
C HIS A 128 23.75 -12.85 4.93
N PRO A 129 24.79 -13.19 5.74
CA PRO A 129 24.85 -12.84 7.15
C PRO A 129 24.98 -11.33 7.44
N GLY A 130 25.44 -10.53 6.50
CA GLY A 130 25.58 -9.08 6.66
C GLY A 130 24.31 -8.26 6.43
N LEU A 131 23.24 -8.85 5.87
CA LEU A 131 22.01 -8.13 5.52
C LEU A 131 21.32 -7.48 6.72
N PRO A 132 21.22 -8.13 7.91
CA PRO A 132 20.60 -7.50 9.06
C PRO A 132 21.28 -6.22 9.50
N ASP A 133 22.59 -6.14 9.44
CA ASP A 133 23.34 -4.92 9.83
C ASP A 133 23.26 -3.84 8.76
N GLU A 134 23.19 -4.19 7.49
CA GLU A 134 22.93 -3.24 6.40
C GLU A 134 21.54 -2.64 6.52
N LEU A 135 20.52 -3.46 6.74
CA LEU A 135 19.15 -3.02 7.00
C LEU A 135 19.07 -2.08 8.21
N ALA A 136 19.72 -2.44 9.32
CA ALA A 136 19.71 -1.60 10.52
C ALA A 136 20.29 -0.19 10.24
N ARG A 137 21.39 -0.11 9.49
CA ARG A 137 21.98 1.18 9.10
C ARG A 137 21.09 2.00 8.17
N LEU A 138 20.46 1.37 7.19
CA LEU A 138 19.55 2.04 6.26
C LEU A 138 18.32 2.59 7.00
N LEU A 139 17.66 1.75 7.79
CA LEU A 139 16.46 2.14 8.52
C LEU A 139 16.75 3.22 9.58
N ASP A 140 17.90 3.15 10.27
CA ASP A 140 18.31 4.18 11.22
C ASP A 140 18.52 5.54 10.53
N ALA A 141 19.17 5.55 9.38
CA ALA A 141 19.37 6.76 8.57
C ALA A 141 18.06 7.39 8.11
N ASN A 142 17.02 6.58 7.86
CA ASN A 142 15.73 7.03 7.33
C ASN A 142 14.73 7.55 8.38
N ARG A 143 14.98 7.36 9.68
CA ARG A 143 14.06 7.73 10.77
C ARG A 143 13.63 9.20 10.76
N ARG A 144 14.47 10.08 10.24
CA ARG A 144 14.23 11.53 10.19
C ARG A 144 14.09 12.08 8.79
N HIS A 145 13.76 11.21 7.84
CA HIS A 145 13.57 11.62 6.46
C HIS A 145 12.49 12.71 6.35
N PRO A 146 12.73 13.83 5.63
CA PRO A 146 11.84 14.99 5.63
C PRO A 146 10.52 14.75 4.90
N ALA A 147 10.43 13.72 4.04
CA ALA A 147 9.18 13.37 3.37
C ALA A 147 8.08 12.93 4.35
N ARG A 148 8.41 12.23 5.45
CA ARG A 148 7.46 11.76 6.49
C ARG A 148 6.23 11.07 5.91
N GLU A 149 6.44 10.22 4.91
CA GLU A 149 5.37 9.53 4.20
C GLU A 149 5.82 8.09 3.81
N LEU A 150 4.89 7.27 3.31
CA LEU A 150 5.09 5.83 3.17
C LEU A 150 6.17 5.47 2.14
N MET A 151 6.22 6.19 1.03
CA MET A 151 7.07 5.83 -0.09
C MET A 151 8.55 5.98 0.26
N TRP A 152 8.94 7.14 0.80
CA TRP A 152 10.33 7.53 1.02
C TRP A 152 10.76 7.54 2.49
N GLY A 153 9.84 7.83 3.42
CA GLY A 153 10.16 8.28 4.76
C GLY A 153 9.84 7.31 5.91
N ALA A 154 9.79 7.89 7.10
CA ALA A 154 9.68 7.17 8.36
C ALA A 154 8.50 6.19 8.52
N PRO A 155 7.29 6.41 7.96
CA PRO A 155 6.23 5.40 8.00
C PRO A 155 6.62 4.08 7.37
N GLY A 156 7.36 4.11 6.24
CA GLY A 156 7.94 2.91 5.64
C GLY A 156 8.99 2.24 6.54
N THR A 157 9.79 3.05 7.23
CA THR A 157 10.77 2.56 8.22
C THR A 157 10.09 1.85 9.40
N LEU A 158 8.95 2.38 9.89
CA LEU A 158 8.15 1.72 10.94
C LEU A 158 7.66 0.34 10.47
N LEU A 159 7.13 0.23 9.24
CA LEU A 159 6.68 -1.05 8.70
C LEU A 159 7.83 -2.05 8.54
N ALA A 160 8.97 -1.61 7.98
CA ALA A 160 10.14 -2.47 7.84
C ALA A 160 10.63 -2.99 9.20
N ALA A 161 10.76 -2.13 10.21
CA ALA A 161 11.17 -2.49 11.55
C ALA A 161 10.16 -3.47 12.20
N LEU A 162 8.85 -3.22 12.05
CA LEU A 162 7.81 -4.11 12.54
C LEU A 162 7.88 -5.50 11.90
N PHE A 163 8.00 -5.57 10.58
CA PHE A 163 8.09 -6.86 9.88
C PHE A 163 9.36 -7.63 10.22
N LEU A 164 10.50 -6.94 10.33
CA LEU A 164 11.75 -7.55 10.75
C LEU A 164 11.65 -8.09 12.18
N HIS A 165 11.08 -7.30 13.12
CA HIS A 165 10.85 -7.77 14.48
C HIS A 165 9.94 -9.00 14.53
N THR A 166 8.81 -8.95 13.83
CA THR A 166 7.86 -10.07 13.77
C THR A 166 8.48 -11.34 13.19
N HIS A 167 9.37 -11.19 12.19
CA HIS A 167 10.00 -12.31 11.50
C HIS A 167 11.18 -12.91 12.29
N THR A 168 12.00 -12.06 12.93
CA THR A 168 13.27 -12.49 13.56
C THR A 168 13.19 -12.61 15.08
N GLY A 169 12.24 -11.91 15.74
CA GLY A 169 12.17 -11.78 17.20
C GLY A 169 13.27 -10.91 17.82
N GLU A 170 14.12 -10.28 16.99
CA GLU A 170 15.24 -9.48 17.49
C GLU A 170 14.79 -8.13 18.04
N GLU A 171 15.16 -7.82 19.29
CA GLU A 171 14.76 -6.60 20.01
C GLU A 171 15.25 -5.31 19.34
N ARG A 172 16.36 -5.33 18.60
CA ARG A 172 16.87 -4.15 17.88
C ARG A 172 15.85 -3.55 16.94
N TRP A 173 14.98 -4.35 16.32
CA TRP A 173 13.95 -3.88 15.41
C TRP A 173 12.78 -3.22 16.15
N ALA A 174 12.39 -3.76 17.30
CA ALA A 174 11.41 -3.12 18.17
C ALA A 174 11.93 -1.79 18.72
N GLU A 175 13.21 -1.72 19.07
CA GLU A 175 13.85 -0.48 19.51
C GLU A 175 13.88 0.56 18.39
N LEU A 176 14.23 0.16 17.16
CA LEU A 176 14.19 1.03 15.98
C LEU A 176 12.78 1.56 15.72
N PHE A 177 11.76 0.72 15.87
CA PHE A 177 10.35 1.12 15.75
C PHE A 177 10.01 2.21 16.78
N ARG A 178 10.32 1.99 18.08
CA ARG A 178 10.06 2.95 19.16
C ARG A 178 10.75 4.29 18.90
N GLN A 179 12.05 4.26 18.58
CA GLN A 179 12.82 5.47 18.30
C GLN A 179 12.30 6.24 17.08
N THR A 180 11.77 5.53 16.07
CA THR A 180 11.15 6.16 14.90
C THR A 180 9.82 6.79 15.28
N ALA A 181 9.00 6.12 16.09
CA ALA A 181 7.74 6.66 16.60
C ALA A 181 7.96 7.90 17.46
N ASP A 182 8.94 7.88 18.37
CA ASP A 182 9.31 9.04 19.21
C ASP A 182 9.80 10.21 18.36
N GLY A 183 10.61 9.93 17.34
CA GLY A 183 11.07 10.94 16.38
C GLY A 183 9.91 11.61 15.65
N LEU A 184 8.92 10.83 15.21
CA LEU A 184 7.70 11.33 14.56
C LEU A 184 6.84 12.14 15.53
N TRP A 185 6.71 11.69 16.79
CA TRP A 185 5.97 12.43 17.81
C TRP A 185 6.54 13.85 18.04
N THR A 186 7.86 13.98 18.13
CA THR A 186 8.52 15.26 18.32
C THR A 186 8.43 16.22 17.14
N GLN A 187 8.05 15.71 15.96
CA GLN A 187 7.89 16.48 14.72
C GLN A 187 6.44 16.87 14.43
N LEU A 188 5.48 16.47 15.30
CA LEU A 188 4.09 16.86 15.16
C LEU A 188 3.94 18.38 15.24
N LEU A 189 3.14 18.93 14.34
CA LEU A 189 2.67 20.30 14.34
C LEU A 189 1.21 20.34 14.79
N TRP A 190 0.77 21.51 15.26
CA TRP A 190 -0.61 21.72 15.67
C TRP A 190 -1.31 22.70 14.73
N SER A 191 -2.52 22.36 14.32
CA SER A 191 -3.41 23.25 13.57
C SER A 191 -4.46 23.87 14.49
N ASP A 192 -4.35 25.19 14.73
CA ASP A 192 -5.36 25.92 15.51
C ASP A 192 -6.71 26.00 14.79
N GLU A 193 -6.71 26.03 13.46
CA GLU A 193 -7.94 26.03 12.65
C GLU A 193 -8.70 24.73 12.78
N ARG A 194 -7.98 23.59 12.68
CA ARG A 194 -8.61 22.24 12.69
C ARG A 194 -8.61 21.59 14.05
N GLN A 195 -7.92 22.18 15.04
CA GLN A 195 -7.76 21.64 16.40
C GLN A 195 -7.26 20.18 16.38
N CYS A 196 -6.23 19.90 15.58
CA CYS A 196 -5.63 18.58 15.44
C CYS A 196 -4.14 18.65 15.15
N ALA A 197 -3.45 17.54 15.36
CA ALA A 197 -2.05 17.38 15.04
C ALA A 197 -1.85 16.92 13.59
N TYR A 198 -0.70 17.27 12.99
CA TYR A 198 -0.34 16.85 11.62
C TYR A 198 1.16 16.91 11.41
N TRP A 199 1.63 16.46 10.26
CA TRP A 199 3.00 16.69 9.76
C TRP A 199 2.97 17.44 8.43
N THR A 200 4.06 18.13 8.15
CA THR A 200 4.40 18.51 6.78
C THR A 200 5.23 17.41 6.13
N GLN A 201 5.06 17.24 4.84
CA GLN A 201 5.84 16.36 3.99
C GLN A 201 6.63 17.22 3.00
N GLU A 202 7.94 16.98 2.94
CA GLU A 202 8.80 17.59 1.94
C GLU A 202 8.96 16.63 0.77
N LEU A 203 8.17 16.86 -0.28
CA LEU A 203 8.07 15.97 -1.44
C LEU A 203 8.24 16.75 -2.73
N TYR A 204 9.12 16.27 -3.60
CA TYR A 204 9.29 16.81 -4.94
C TYR A 204 9.51 18.33 -4.97
N GLY A 205 10.31 18.83 -4.02
CA GLY A 205 10.63 20.27 -3.88
C GLY A 205 9.48 21.14 -3.33
N ARG A 206 8.47 20.53 -2.71
CA ARG A 206 7.33 21.22 -2.10
C ARG A 206 7.08 20.73 -0.68
N THR A 207 6.63 21.65 0.18
CA THR A 207 6.11 21.32 1.51
C THR A 207 4.59 21.18 1.40
N SER A 208 4.06 20.03 1.82
CA SER A 208 2.64 19.71 1.81
C SER A 208 2.18 19.25 3.20
N SER A 209 0.88 19.18 3.43
CA SER A 209 0.29 18.64 4.66
C SER A 209 -0.71 17.53 4.32
N TYR A 210 -0.22 16.48 3.66
CA TYR A 210 -1.05 15.35 3.23
C TYR A 210 -1.66 14.61 4.42
N LEU A 211 -2.90 14.16 4.23
CA LEU A 211 -3.66 13.37 5.22
C LEU A 211 -3.77 11.89 4.85
N ASP A 212 -3.52 11.55 3.61
CA ASP A 212 -3.85 10.26 2.99
C ASP A 212 -2.99 9.06 3.44
N ALA A 213 -3.29 7.89 2.85
CA ALA A 213 -2.72 6.61 3.25
C ALA A 213 -1.33 6.30 2.61
N VAL A 214 -0.83 7.17 1.72
CA VAL A 214 0.50 7.03 1.13
C VAL A 214 1.40 8.19 1.53
N HIS A 215 0.98 9.40 1.23
CA HIS A 215 1.83 10.59 1.44
C HIS A 215 1.55 11.33 2.75
N GLY A 216 0.56 10.89 3.56
CA GLY A 216 0.04 11.69 4.63
C GLY A 216 -0.01 11.06 6.02
N PHE A 217 -0.74 11.74 6.88
CA PHE A 217 -0.93 11.40 8.29
C PHE A 217 -1.40 9.95 8.48
N VAL A 218 -2.30 9.48 7.63
CA VAL A 218 -2.90 8.14 7.74
C VAL A 218 -1.89 7.03 7.43
N ALA A 219 -0.91 7.26 6.54
CA ALA A 219 0.19 6.32 6.32
C ALA A 219 0.96 6.04 7.61
N THR A 220 1.30 7.10 8.35
CA THR A 220 1.98 6.99 9.66
C THR A 220 1.08 6.34 10.70
N ALA A 221 -0.18 6.78 10.80
CA ALA A 221 -1.16 6.23 11.74
C ALA A 221 -1.34 4.72 11.55
N GLY A 222 -1.46 4.25 10.30
CA GLY A 222 -1.58 2.83 9.96
C GLY A 222 -0.37 2.00 10.41
N ALA A 223 0.86 2.51 10.19
CA ALA A 223 2.08 1.85 10.65
C ALA A 223 2.17 1.76 12.17
N LEU A 224 1.84 2.86 12.89
CA LEU A 224 1.80 2.91 14.35
C LEU A 224 0.74 1.96 14.94
N LEU A 225 -0.45 1.90 14.34
CA LEU A 225 -1.52 0.99 14.76
C LEU A 225 -1.09 -0.47 14.68
N LYS A 226 -0.40 -0.87 13.60
CA LYS A 226 0.09 -2.23 13.42
C LYS A 226 1.16 -2.59 14.45
N GLY A 227 2.07 -1.67 14.74
CA GLY A 227 3.16 -1.84 15.69
C GLY A 227 2.88 -1.36 17.12
N ARG A 228 1.61 -1.05 17.48
CA ARG A 228 1.25 -0.49 18.79
C ARG A 228 1.70 -1.32 19.99
N HIS A 229 1.80 -2.63 19.82
CA HIS A 229 2.25 -3.57 20.84
C HIS A 229 3.74 -3.44 21.18
N LEU A 230 4.52 -2.74 20.36
CA LEU A 230 5.94 -2.45 20.58
C LEU A 230 6.13 -1.15 21.39
N LEU A 231 5.10 -0.30 21.51
CA LEU A 231 5.12 0.94 22.26
C LEU A 231 4.75 0.69 23.72
N ASP A 232 5.23 1.53 24.62
CA ASP A 232 4.72 1.54 26.00
C ASP A 232 3.29 2.09 26.06
N GLY A 233 2.60 1.83 27.19
CA GLY A 233 1.19 2.18 27.31
C GLY A 233 0.91 3.70 27.25
N ALA A 234 1.82 4.53 27.73
CA ALA A 234 1.65 5.98 27.72
C ALA A 234 1.88 6.56 26.30
N ALA A 235 2.93 6.10 25.63
CA ALA A 235 3.21 6.47 24.25
C ALA A 235 2.06 6.04 23.33
N TRP A 236 1.57 4.81 23.48
CA TRP A 236 0.44 4.34 22.67
C TRP A 236 -0.83 5.15 22.95
N GLN A 237 -1.13 5.48 24.21
CA GLN A 237 -2.31 6.31 24.53
C GLN A 237 -2.24 7.68 23.87
N GLY A 238 -1.07 8.32 23.88
CA GLY A 238 -0.84 9.59 23.20
C GLY A 238 -1.10 9.48 21.68
N TRP A 239 -0.56 8.45 21.05
CA TRP A 239 -0.79 8.19 19.63
C TRP A 239 -2.25 7.91 19.32
N ARG A 240 -2.92 7.09 20.12
CA ARG A 240 -4.34 6.76 19.96
C ARG A 240 -5.20 8.03 19.96
N ASP A 241 -5.02 8.89 20.96
CA ASP A 241 -5.78 10.12 21.10
C ASP A 241 -5.49 11.11 19.95
N CYS A 242 -4.22 11.23 19.56
CA CYS A 242 -3.79 12.03 18.43
C CYS A 242 -4.43 11.56 17.11
N ILE A 243 -4.38 10.25 16.82
CA ILE A 243 -4.96 9.67 15.62
C ILE A 243 -6.47 9.90 15.59
N ALA A 244 -7.19 9.54 16.67
CA ALA A 244 -8.64 9.69 16.74
C ALA A 244 -9.06 11.16 16.54
N ALA A 245 -8.39 12.10 17.22
CA ALA A 245 -8.68 13.52 17.08
C ALA A 245 -8.46 14.03 15.66
N THR A 246 -7.30 13.73 15.04
CA THR A 246 -7.00 14.19 13.69
C THR A 246 -7.97 13.62 12.67
N ILE A 247 -8.28 12.33 12.72
CA ILE A 247 -9.21 11.68 11.79
C ILE A 247 -10.61 12.29 11.88
N ARG A 248 -11.14 12.48 13.10
CA ARG A 248 -12.45 13.07 13.32
C ARG A 248 -12.52 14.54 12.92
N ARG A 249 -11.50 15.33 13.23
CA ARG A 249 -11.45 16.77 12.94
C ARG A 249 -11.29 17.10 11.46
N THR A 250 -10.74 16.17 10.67
CA THR A 250 -10.50 16.36 9.24
C THR A 250 -11.52 15.68 8.35
N ALA A 251 -12.42 14.87 8.91
CA ALA A 251 -13.49 14.20 8.19
C ALA A 251 -14.47 15.21 7.56
N VAL A 252 -14.83 14.99 6.31
CA VAL A 252 -15.86 15.74 5.59
C VAL A 252 -17.08 14.83 5.44
N CYS A 253 -18.19 15.22 6.09
CA CYS A 253 -19.42 14.43 6.13
C CYS A 253 -20.52 15.14 5.33
N GLU A 254 -21.19 14.42 4.43
CA GLU A 254 -22.31 14.93 3.64
C GLU A 254 -23.31 13.79 3.36
N GLY A 255 -24.55 13.92 3.81
CA GLY A 255 -25.62 12.96 3.46
C GLY A 255 -25.35 11.51 3.88
N GLY A 256 -24.69 11.28 5.00
CA GLY A 256 -24.31 9.94 5.48
C GLY A 256 -23.05 9.36 4.84
N GLN A 257 -22.42 10.11 3.95
CA GLN A 257 -21.13 9.78 3.33
C GLN A 257 -19.98 10.49 4.04
N VAL A 258 -18.78 9.91 3.98
CA VAL A 258 -17.56 10.46 4.57
C VAL A 258 -16.40 10.34 3.58
N ASN A 259 -15.61 11.40 3.46
CA ASN A 259 -14.32 11.41 2.78
C ASN A 259 -13.40 12.43 3.46
N TRP A 260 -12.15 12.51 3.02
CA TRP A 260 -11.16 13.47 3.52
C TRP A 260 -10.53 14.24 2.36
N HIS A 261 -10.16 15.49 2.63
CA HIS A 261 -9.35 16.24 1.69
C HIS A 261 -7.94 15.62 1.59
N PRO A 262 -7.27 15.73 0.44
CA PRO A 262 -5.90 15.23 0.29
C PRO A 262 -4.91 15.89 1.28
N GLN A 263 -5.12 17.17 1.61
CA GLN A 263 -4.26 17.96 2.48
C GLN A 263 -5.05 18.69 3.57
N LEU A 264 -4.41 18.89 4.72
CA LEU A 264 -4.98 19.66 5.84
C LEU A 264 -5.13 21.14 5.47
N SER A 265 -4.08 21.75 4.93
CA SER A 265 -3.96 23.17 4.60
C SER A 265 -3.79 23.41 3.10
N GLY A 266 -4.39 22.54 2.26
CA GLY A 266 -4.35 22.70 0.81
C GLY A 266 -5.15 23.91 0.34
N THR A 267 -4.74 24.52 -0.78
CA THR A 267 -5.51 25.54 -1.47
C THR A 267 -6.90 25.01 -1.86
N GLU A 268 -7.87 25.90 -2.09
CA GLU A 268 -9.19 25.49 -2.60
C GLU A 268 -9.09 24.59 -3.84
N ARG A 269 -8.13 24.89 -4.75
CA ARG A 269 -7.89 24.09 -5.96
C ARG A 269 -7.37 22.68 -5.66
N GLU A 270 -6.49 22.53 -4.67
CA GLU A 270 -5.94 21.22 -4.26
C GLU A 270 -7.00 20.40 -3.55
N ASN A 271 -7.77 21.04 -2.67
CA ASN A 271 -8.87 20.40 -1.94
C ASN A 271 -10.13 20.20 -2.77
N ALA A 272 -10.26 20.86 -3.94
CA ALA A 272 -11.33 20.59 -4.89
C ALA A 272 -11.21 19.20 -5.57
N LYS A 273 -10.03 18.59 -5.55
CA LYS A 273 -9.82 17.22 -6.05
C LYS A 273 -10.48 16.22 -5.11
N LYS A 274 -11.67 15.78 -5.45
CA LYS A 274 -12.44 14.78 -4.68
C LYS A 274 -11.98 13.37 -5.05
N LEU A 275 -10.78 13.01 -4.58
CA LEU A 275 -10.20 11.70 -4.83
C LEU A 275 -10.83 10.64 -3.90
N LEU A 276 -11.06 9.44 -4.46
CA LEU A 276 -11.61 8.31 -3.74
C LEU A 276 -10.91 7.03 -4.20
N GLN A 277 -9.68 6.87 -3.79
CA GLN A 277 -8.79 5.77 -4.14
C GLN A 277 -7.90 5.45 -2.92
N PHE A 278 -7.23 4.30 -2.89
CA PHE A 278 -6.39 3.92 -1.74
C PHE A 278 -5.39 5.02 -1.38
N CYS A 279 -4.60 5.49 -2.35
CA CYS A 279 -3.57 6.49 -2.06
C CYS A 279 -4.12 7.86 -1.64
N HIS A 280 -5.37 8.22 -2.00
CA HIS A 280 -6.02 9.46 -1.59
C HIS A 280 -7.52 9.27 -1.38
N GLY A 281 -8.00 9.46 -0.17
CA GLY A 281 -9.41 9.48 0.18
C GLY A 281 -9.87 8.27 0.99
N ALA A 282 -11.18 8.17 1.17
CA ALA A 282 -11.85 7.25 2.08
C ALA A 282 -11.35 5.80 2.07
N PRO A 283 -11.10 5.14 0.90
CA PRO A 283 -10.63 3.75 0.91
C PRO A 283 -9.32 3.56 1.66
N GLY A 284 -8.36 4.47 1.49
CA GLY A 284 -7.08 4.41 2.20
C GLY A 284 -7.21 4.63 3.70
N PHE A 285 -8.10 5.52 4.12
CA PHE A 285 -8.42 5.73 5.54
C PHE A 285 -9.02 4.47 6.16
N VAL A 286 -9.97 3.83 5.50
CA VAL A 286 -10.56 2.57 5.96
C VAL A 286 -9.49 1.49 6.10
N ILE A 287 -8.68 1.25 5.07
CA ILE A 287 -7.66 0.20 5.05
C ILE A 287 -6.62 0.41 6.16
N SER A 288 -6.15 1.63 6.33
CA SER A 288 -5.10 1.94 7.30
C SER A 288 -5.59 1.96 8.74
N LEU A 289 -6.87 2.30 8.97
CA LEU A 289 -7.42 2.57 10.31
C LEU A 289 -8.39 1.51 10.82
N ALA A 290 -8.77 0.51 10.01
CA ALA A 290 -9.70 -0.54 10.46
C ALA A 290 -9.18 -1.36 11.67
N GLY A 291 -7.88 -1.35 11.93
CA GLY A 291 -7.26 -1.93 13.13
C GLY A 291 -7.32 -1.03 14.38
N PHE A 292 -7.95 0.15 14.32
CA PHE A 292 -8.06 1.06 15.47
C PHE A 292 -8.85 0.40 16.60
N PRO A 293 -8.33 0.40 17.85
CA PRO A 293 -8.95 -0.29 18.98
C PRO A 293 -10.23 0.39 19.44
N GLY A 294 -11.24 -0.42 19.79
CA GLY A 294 -12.58 0.06 20.14
C GLY A 294 -13.39 0.46 18.92
N ASP A 295 -14.50 1.16 19.16
CA ASP A 295 -15.50 1.54 18.16
C ASP A 295 -15.51 3.04 17.83
N GLU A 296 -14.56 3.78 18.39
CA GLU A 296 -14.50 5.24 18.31
C GLU A 296 -14.49 5.81 16.89
N LEU A 297 -13.94 5.08 15.91
CA LEU A 297 -13.89 5.49 14.50
C LEU A 297 -14.89 4.74 13.61
N ASP A 298 -15.71 3.83 14.13
CA ASP A 298 -16.56 2.95 13.33
C ASP A 298 -17.57 3.70 12.48
N ASP A 299 -18.21 4.72 13.04
CA ASP A 299 -19.14 5.59 12.33
C ASP A 299 -18.53 6.20 11.07
N LEU A 300 -17.29 6.70 11.16
CA LEU A 300 -16.58 7.28 10.03
C LEU A 300 -16.11 6.22 9.04
N LEU A 301 -15.56 5.11 9.52
CA LEU A 301 -15.00 4.05 8.65
C LEU A 301 -16.12 3.34 7.86
N LEU A 302 -17.27 3.07 8.50
CA LEU A 302 -18.43 2.48 7.83
C LEU A 302 -19.03 3.44 6.80
N ALA A 303 -19.20 4.73 7.15
CA ALA A 303 -19.68 5.73 6.22
C ALA A 303 -18.71 5.96 5.05
N ALA A 304 -17.39 5.85 5.26
CA ALA A 304 -16.38 5.89 4.22
C ALA A 304 -16.46 4.68 3.27
N GLY A 305 -16.78 3.50 3.82
CA GLY A 305 -17.09 2.31 3.03
C GLY A 305 -18.34 2.50 2.16
N GLU A 306 -19.40 3.07 2.71
CA GLU A 306 -20.62 3.41 1.95
C GLU A 306 -20.32 4.44 0.85
N THR A 307 -19.48 5.43 1.11
CA THR A 307 -19.04 6.39 0.10
C THR A 307 -18.31 5.69 -1.05
N THR A 308 -17.41 4.77 -0.72
CA THR A 308 -16.63 3.99 -1.70
C THR A 308 -17.54 3.11 -2.55
N TRP A 309 -18.53 2.47 -1.93
CA TRP A 309 -19.53 1.66 -2.63
C TRP A 309 -20.40 2.48 -3.56
N ALA A 310 -20.92 3.61 -3.09
CA ALA A 310 -21.79 4.50 -3.86
C ALA A 310 -21.08 5.10 -5.09
N ALA A 311 -19.77 5.34 -4.99
CA ALA A 311 -18.98 5.84 -6.09
C ALA A 311 -18.74 4.79 -7.20
N GLY A 312 -18.67 3.52 -6.84
CA GLY A 312 -18.37 2.42 -7.76
C GLY A 312 -16.87 2.25 -8.08
N PRO A 313 -16.55 1.32 -8.99
CA PRO A 313 -15.18 1.05 -9.43
C PRO A 313 -14.50 2.26 -10.05
N LEU A 314 -13.18 2.35 -9.89
CA LEU A 314 -12.38 3.40 -10.53
C LEU A 314 -12.12 3.07 -12.02
N ASN A 315 -12.19 4.09 -12.88
CA ASN A 315 -11.89 3.94 -14.31
C ASN A 315 -10.39 3.88 -14.65
N LYS A 316 -9.52 3.89 -13.64
CA LYS A 316 -8.06 3.77 -13.77
C LYS A 316 -7.53 2.33 -13.78
N GLY A 317 -8.43 1.34 -13.95
CA GLY A 317 -8.06 -0.06 -14.02
C GLY A 317 -8.06 -0.79 -12.67
N ALA A 318 -7.47 -1.98 -12.67
CA ALA A 318 -7.63 -2.98 -11.61
C ALA A 318 -6.68 -2.85 -10.42
N ASN A 319 -5.69 -1.96 -10.44
CA ASN A 319 -4.55 -1.93 -9.55
C ASN A 319 -4.87 -1.58 -8.08
N LEU A 320 -3.85 -1.74 -7.18
CA LEU A 320 -3.99 -1.48 -5.75
C LEU A 320 -3.93 0.00 -5.39
N CYS A 321 -3.04 0.77 -6.00
CA CYS A 321 -2.77 2.14 -5.56
C CYS A 321 -3.93 3.10 -5.83
N HIS A 322 -4.42 3.09 -7.07
CA HIS A 322 -5.45 4.03 -7.53
C HIS A 322 -6.48 3.37 -8.45
N GLY A 323 -6.65 2.05 -8.29
CA GLY A 323 -7.57 1.22 -9.06
C GLY A 323 -8.64 0.55 -8.20
N THR A 324 -9.45 -0.27 -8.87
CA THR A 324 -10.62 -0.94 -8.30
C THR A 324 -10.26 -1.93 -7.19
N ALA A 325 -9.14 -2.68 -7.31
CA ALA A 325 -8.72 -3.64 -6.28
C ALA A 325 -8.34 -2.95 -4.97
N GLY A 326 -7.62 -1.80 -5.03
CA GLY A 326 -7.32 -1.03 -3.84
C GLY A 326 -8.58 -0.57 -3.09
N ASN A 327 -9.57 -0.04 -3.82
CA ASN A 327 -10.86 0.32 -3.22
C ASN A 327 -11.61 -0.90 -2.68
N GLY A 328 -11.52 -2.05 -3.34
CA GLY A 328 -12.13 -3.29 -2.89
C GLY A 328 -11.55 -3.83 -1.58
N TYR A 329 -10.27 -3.59 -1.31
CA TYR A 329 -9.67 -3.92 -0.01
C TYR A 329 -10.34 -3.19 1.16
N ALA A 330 -10.85 -1.98 0.96
CA ALA A 330 -11.61 -1.29 2.02
C ALA A 330 -12.82 -2.13 2.49
N PHE A 331 -13.49 -2.82 1.59
CA PHE A 331 -14.60 -3.70 1.97
C PHE A 331 -14.12 -4.98 2.68
N LEU A 332 -12.99 -5.57 2.28
CA LEU A 332 -12.43 -6.72 2.99
C LEU A 332 -12.07 -6.39 4.44
N VAL A 333 -11.43 -5.23 4.67
CA VAL A 333 -11.10 -4.82 6.04
C VAL A 333 -12.32 -4.47 6.86
N LEU A 334 -13.37 -3.90 6.26
CA LEU A 334 -14.67 -3.67 6.95
C LEU A 334 -15.37 -4.99 7.28
N TYR A 335 -15.30 -5.98 6.39
CA TYR A 335 -15.78 -7.33 6.70
C TYR A 335 -15.06 -7.92 7.91
N GLN A 336 -13.75 -7.87 7.97
CA GLN A 336 -12.98 -8.35 9.11
C GLN A 336 -13.28 -7.58 10.40
N ARG A 337 -13.53 -6.28 10.32
CA ARG A 337 -13.84 -5.44 11.48
C ARG A 337 -15.24 -5.69 12.03
N SER A 338 -16.24 -5.77 11.17
CA SER A 338 -17.65 -5.80 11.56
C SER A 338 -18.28 -7.19 11.58
N GLY A 339 -17.72 -8.15 10.82
CA GLY A 339 -18.33 -9.45 10.55
C GLY A 339 -19.54 -9.39 9.62
N ASP A 340 -19.95 -8.20 9.13
CA ASP A 340 -21.11 -8.06 8.26
C ASP A 340 -20.82 -8.57 6.84
N PRO A 341 -21.53 -9.62 6.38
CA PRO A 341 -21.29 -10.25 5.08
C PRO A 341 -21.47 -9.31 3.88
N VAL A 342 -22.22 -8.22 4.01
CA VAL A 342 -22.42 -7.25 2.95
C VAL A 342 -21.09 -6.69 2.44
N TRP A 343 -20.12 -6.51 3.32
CA TRP A 343 -18.82 -6.01 2.93
C TRP A 343 -18.00 -7.01 2.12
N LEU A 344 -18.10 -8.31 2.44
CA LEU A 344 -17.47 -9.35 1.63
C LEU A 344 -18.12 -9.46 0.24
N GLU A 345 -19.44 -9.34 0.17
CA GLU A 345 -20.17 -9.33 -1.11
C GLU A 345 -19.73 -8.15 -1.98
N ARG A 346 -19.57 -6.95 -1.41
CA ARG A 346 -19.07 -5.75 -2.08
C ARG A 346 -17.62 -5.90 -2.55
N ALA A 347 -16.74 -6.45 -1.71
CA ALA A 347 -15.37 -6.77 -2.10
C ALA A 347 -15.32 -7.71 -3.30
N ARG A 348 -16.10 -8.78 -3.26
CA ARG A 348 -16.21 -9.78 -4.33
C ARG A 348 -16.80 -9.20 -5.63
N ALA A 349 -17.75 -8.29 -5.53
CA ALA A 349 -18.29 -7.57 -6.70
C ALA A 349 -17.22 -6.68 -7.35
N PHE A 350 -16.42 -5.96 -6.56
CA PHE A 350 -15.29 -5.18 -7.05
C PHE A 350 -14.19 -6.07 -7.64
N ALA A 351 -13.93 -7.24 -7.06
CA ALA A 351 -12.97 -8.21 -7.58
C ALA A 351 -13.36 -8.71 -8.99
N MET A 352 -14.63 -9.05 -9.19
CA MET A 352 -15.11 -9.48 -10.52
C MET A 352 -15.06 -8.34 -11.53
N HIS A 353 -15.34 -7.10 -11.12
CA HIS A 353 -15.22 -5.93 -11.98
C HIS A 353 -13.75 -5.62 -12.33
N ALA A 354 -12.85 -5.64 -11.34
CA ALA A 354 -11.41 -5.46 -11.56
C ALA A 354 -10.82 -6.50 -12.52
N LEU A 355 -11.30 -7.74 -12.45
CA LEU A 355 -10.91 -8.76 -13.40
C LEU A 355 -11.32 -8.42 -14.85
N LEU A 356 -12.52 -7.86 -15.06
CA LEU A 356 -12.94 -7.39 -16.39
C LEU A 356 -12.08 -6.22 -16.89
N GLN A 357 -11.69 -5.31 -16.00
CA GLN A 357 -10.76 -4.21 -16.33
C GLN A 357 -9.41 -4.77 -16.80
N CYS A 358 -8.82 -5.69 -16.02
CA CYS A 358 -7.56 -6.36 -16.39
C CYS A 358 -7.67 -7.07 -17.75
N GLU A 359 -8.77 -7.82 -18.00
CA GLU A 359 -8.99 -8.50 -19.28
C GLU A 359 -9.22 -7.53 -20.45
N ARG A 360 -9.81 -6.36 -20.21
CA ARG A 360 -9.98 -5.29 -21.20
C ARG A 360 -8.62 -4.66 -21.55
N ASP A 361 -7.87 -4.28 -20.54
CA ASP A 361 -6.58 -3.60 -20.72
C ASP A 361 -5.55 -4.54 -21.37
N ALA A 362 -5.53 -5.83 -20.98
CA ALA A 362 -4.67 -6.83 -21.62
C ALA A 362 -4.99 -7.02 -23.13
N ARG A 363 -6.26 -6.89 -23.54
CA ARG A 363 -6.63 -6.95 -24.96
C ARG A 363 -6.25 -5.66 -25.70
N GLU A 364 -6.38 -4.50 -25.05
CA GLU A 364 -6.07 -3.20 -25.64
C GLU A 364 -4.57 -3.03 -25.87
N TYR A 365 -3.76 -3.41 -24.89
CA TYR A 365 -2.31 -3.18 -24.91
C TYR A 365 -1.49 -4.42 -25.32
N GLY A 366 -2.13 -5.58 -25.48
CA GLY A 366 -1.48 -6.82 -25.87
C GLY A 366 -0.60 -7.48 -24.80
N GLN A 367 -0.60 -6.94 -23.58
CA GLN A 367 0.19 -7.41 -22.43
C GLN A 367 -0.50 -7.08 -21.09
N LEU A 368 -0.10 -7.80 -20.02
CA LEU A 368 -0.44 -7.45 -18.65
C LEU A 368 0.48 -6.35 -18.10
N ARG A 369 -0.01 -5.65 -17.09
CA ARG A 369 0.76 -4.65 -16.34
C ARG A 369 1.51 -5.33 -15.21
N HIS A 370 2.79 -5.66 -15.46
CA HIS A 370 3.63 -6.41 -14.53
C HIS A 370 4.20 -5.52 -13.42
N SER A 371 3.38 -5.20 -12.42
CA SER A 371 3.82 -4.55 -11.19
C SER A 371 2.90 -4.91 -10.03
N LEU A 372 3.37 -4.66 -8.79
CA LEU A 372 2.59 -4.97 -7.58
C LEU A 372 1.52 -3.90 -7.31
N TRP A 373 1.95 -2.64 -7.16
CA TRP A 373 1.04 -1.59 -6.70
C TRP A 373 0.20 -0.96 -7.81
N THR A 374 0.77 -0.86 -9.00
CA THR A 374 0.11 -0.23 -10.15
C THR A 374 -0.41 -1.21 -11.19
N GLY A 375 -0.16 -2.52 -11.00
CA GLY A 375 -0.47 -3.54 -12.00
C GLY A 375 -1.25 -4.75 -11.49
N ASP A 376 -1.24 -5.79 -12.33
CA ASP A 376 -2.11 -6.96 -12.21
C ASP A 376 -1.67 -7.98 -11.18
N LEU A 377 -0.40 -7.93 -10.70
CA LEU A 377 0.04 -8.78 -9.60
C LEU A 377 -0.69 -8.41 -8.30
N GLY A 378 -0.94 -7.12 -8.08
CA GLY A 378 -1.76 -6.66 -6.97
C GLY A 378 -3.21 -7.14 -7.06
N LEU A 379 -3.78 -7.15 -8.28
CA LEU A 379 -5.10 -7.74 -8.51
C LEU A 379 -5.10 -9.24 -8.18
N ALA A 380 -4.07 -10.00 -8.58
CA ALA A 380 -3.99 -11.43 -8.28
C ALA A 380 -4.02 -11.71 -6.77
N ILE A 381 -3.32 -10.90 -5.97
CA ILE A 381 -3.33 -11.00 -4.51
C ILE A 381 -4.71 -10.61 -3.95
N TYR A 382 -5.33 -9.56 -4.46
CA TYR A 382 -6.69 -9.16 -4.05
C TYR A 382 -7.73 -10.24 -4.35
N LEU A 383 -7.67 -10.88 -5.52
CA LEU A 383 -8.53 -12.00 -5.87
C LEU A 383 -8.35 -13.17 -4.88
N TRP A 384 -7.09 -13.48 -4.51
CA TRP A 384 -6.80 -14.50 -3.52
C TRP A 384 -7.37 -14.17 -2.14
N ASP A 385 -7.23 -12.93 -1.69
CA ASP A 385 -7.79 -12.47 -0.42
C ASP A 385 -9.33 -12.50 -0.41
N CYS A 386 -9.98 -12.24 -1.56
CA CYS A 386 -11.43 -12.41 -1.72
C CYS A 386 -11.88 -13.89 -1.68
N ILE A 387 -11.05 -14.83 -2.17
CA ILE A 387 -11.29 -16.27 -2.03
C ILE A 387 -11.25 -16.67 -0.56
N GLU A 388 -10.18 -16.28 0.12
CA GLU A 388 -9.93 -16.61 1.52
C GLU A 388 -10.78 -15.78 2.52
N ALA A 389 -11.55 -14.81 2.04
CA ALA A 389 -12.32 -13.84 2.85
C ALA A 389 -11.45 -13.15 3.92
N ARG A 390 -10.23 -12.76 3.54
CA ARG A 390 -9.25 -12.10 4.41
C ARG A 390 -8.78 -10.79 3.79
N ALA A 391 -8.35 -9.84 4.62
CA ALA A 391 -7.69 -8.62 4.17
C ALA A 391 -6.24 -8.61 4.65
N ARG A 392 -5.31 -8.76 3.73
CA ARG A 392 -3.86 -8.62 3.94
C ARG A 392 -3.29 -7.73 2.85
N PHE A 393 -3.45 -6.43 3.03
CA PHE A 393 -2.98 -5.49 2.01
C PHE A 393 -1.46 -5.69 1.78
N PRO A 394 -1.03 -5.98 0.55
CA PRO A 394 0.35 -6.32 0.22
C PRO A 394 1.34 -5.27 0.73
N THR A 395 2.41 -5.72 1.37
CA THR A 395 3.50 -4.90 1.89
C THR A 395 3.13 -3.86 2.96
N LEU A 396 1.85 -3.78 3.34
CA LEU A 396 1.37 -2.96 4.47
C LEU A 396 0.93 -3.81 5.66
N ASP A 397 0.29 -4.96 5.41
CA ASP A 397 -0.17 -5.88 6.46
C ASP A 397 0.71 -7.11 6.56
N VAL A 398 1.43 -7.43 5.51
CA VAL A 398 2.29 -8.60 5.39
C VAL A 398 3.50 -8.29 4.51
N PHE A 399 4.66 -8.78 4.91
CA PHE A 399 5.87 -8.78 4.07
C PHE A 399 6.52 -10.17 4.05
N PHE A 400 6.79 -10.75 5.21
CA PHE A 400 7.27 -12.10 5.34
C PHE A 400 6.10 -13.08 5.52
N ARG A 401 6.29 -14.32 5.08
CA ARG A 401 5.35 -15.39 5.38
C ARG A 401 5.28 -15.57 6.90
N PRO A 402 4.07 -15.65 7.51
CA PRO A 402 3.96 -16.11 8.88
C PRO A 402 4.58 -17.50 8.99
N ALA A 403 5.36 -17.75 10.04
CA ALA A 403 5.84 -19.09 10.32
C ALA A 403 4.64 -20.06 10.38
N PRO A 404 4.74 -21.27 9.83
CA PRO A 404 3.69 -22.25 10.01
C PRO A 404 3.47 -22.47 11.51
N ALA A 405 2.19 -22.41 11.90
CA ALA A 405 1.76 -22.59 13.29
C ALA A 405 2.09 -23.98 13.81
#